data_af68f7971d05ebd00946dbbd170134ba
#
_entry.id   af68f7971d05ebd00946dbbd170134ba
#
_cell.length_a   1.000
_cell.length_b   1.000
_cell.length_c   1.000
_cell.angle_alpha   90.00
_cell.angle_beta   90.00
_cell.angle_gamma   90.00
#
_symmetry.space_group_name_H-M   'P 1'
#
loop_
_entity.id
_entity.type
_entity.pdbx_description
1 polymer ?
#
loop_
_entity_poly.entity_id
_entity_poly.type
_entity_poly.pdbx_seq_one_letter_code
_entity_poly.pdbx_strand_id
1 'polypeptide(L)' 'MTTQIKRRRGTTTQHASFTGAEGELTIDTTKDTVVVHDGSTAGGHPLA' A
#
# COMPACT_ATOMS: atom_id res chain seq x y z
N MET A 1 3.88 -18.72 19.40
CA MET A 1 4.76 -17.71 18.78
C MET A 1 4.22 -17.32 17.41
N THR A 2 4.27 -16.05 17.07
CA THR A 2 3.76 -15.56 15.81
C THR A 2 4.89 -15.27 14.84
N THR A 3 4.67 -15.60 13.58
CA THR A 3 5.59 -15.27 12.50
C THR A 3 5.17 -13.95 11.90
N GLN A 4 6.12 -13.04 11.72
CA GLN A 4 5.84 -11.76 11.09
C GLN A 4 5.89 -11.90 9.57
N ILE A 5 4.90 -11.33 8.92
CA ILE A 5 4.89 -11.19 7.47
C ILE A 5 4.75 -9.71 7.18
N LYS A 6 5.71 -9.17 6.42
CA LYS A 6 5.69 -7.74 6.08
C LYS A 6 5.37 -7.59 4.61
N ARG A 7 4.38 -6.77 4.31
CA ARG A 7 4.04 -6.41 2.94
C ARG A 7 4.88 -5.21 2.51
N ARG A 8 4.93 -4.96 1.20
CA ARG A 8 5.54 -3.74 0.68
C ARG A 8 4.87 -2.56 1.37
N ARG A 9 5.66 -1.61 1.82
CA ARG A 9 5.16 -0.50 2.61
C ARG A 9 5.88 0.78 2.26
N GLY A 10 5.25 1.91 2.57
CA GLY A 10 5.84 3.21 2.39
C GLY A 10 4.96 4.26 3.02
N THR A 11 5.44 5.50 3.03
CA THR A 11 4.64 6.62 3.53
C THR A 11 3.62 7.02 2.47
N THR A 12 2.65 7.86 2.88
CA THR A 12 1.67 8.40 1.93
C THR A 12 2.36 9.12 0.78
N THR A 13 3.42 9.87 1.07
CA THR A 13 4.18 10.59 0.04
C THR A 13 4.83 9.62 -0.94
N GLN A 14 5.38 8.52 -0.44
CA GLN A 14 6.00 7.50 -1.30
C GLN A 14 4.95 6.81 -2.16
N HIS A 15 3.77 6.56 -1.61
CA HIS A 15 2.68 5.96 -2.36
C HIS A 15 2.20 6.85 -3.51
N ALA A 16 2.26 8.16 -3.32
CA ALA A 16 1.74 9.10 -4.32
C ALA A 16 2.41 8.94 -5.68
N SER A 17 3.63 8.42 -5.74
CA SER A 17 4.35 8.21 -7.00
C SER A 17 4.43 6.73 -7.39
N PHE A 18 3.78 5.85 -6.64
CA PHE A 18 3.84 4.41 -6.88
C PHE A 18 2.51 3.90 -7.43
N THR A 19 2.57 3.18 -8.54
CA THR A 19 1.40 2.53 -9.11
C THR A 19 1.60 1.03 -8.98
N GLY A 20 0.83 0.39 -8.12
CA GLY A 20 0.93 -1.04 -7.91
C GLY A 20 0.17 -1.82 -8.98
N ALA A 21 0.47 -3.11 -9.08
CA ALA A 21 -0.23 -4.00 -9.98
C ALA A 21 -1.66 -4.21 -9.49
N GLU A 22 -2.55 -4.56 -10.42
CA GLU A 22 -3.94 -4.84 -10.07
C GLU A 22 -3.98 -5.98 -9.04
N GLY A 23 -4.69 -5.74 -7.94
CA GLY A 23 -4.80 -6.72 -6.87
C GLY A 23 -3.66 -6.71 -5.88
N GLU A 24 -2.66 -5.85 -6.04
CA GLU A 24 -1.58 -5.74 -5.09
C GLU A 24 -2.04 -4.98 -3.86
N LEU A 25 -1.58 -5.43 -2.69
CA LEU A 25 -1.87 -4.76 -1.42
C LEU A 25 -0.55 -4.23 -0.85
N THR A 26 -0.54 -2.98 -0.43
CA THR A 26 0.62 -2.39 0.22
C THR A 26 0.17 -1.74 1.53
N ILE A 27 1.14 -1.32 2.33
CA ILE A 27 0.85 -0.72 3.64
C ILE A 27 1.30 0.74 3.59
N ASP A 28 0.39 1.63 3.95
CA ASP A 28 0.71 3.05 4.14
C ASP A 28 1.08 3.23 5.60
N THR A 29 2.38 3.46 5.85
CA THR A 29 2.87 3.55 7.23
C THR A 29 2.55 4.89 7.88
N THR A 30 2.22 5.91 7.11
CA THR A 30 1.78 7.19 7.68
C THR A 30 0.37 7.09 8.23
N LYS A 31 -0.51 6.38 7.50
CA LYS A 31 -1.90 6.22 7.92
C LYS A 31 -2.14 4.90 8.63
N ASP A 32 -1.16 4.00 8.65
CA ASP A 32 -1.28 2.66 9.23
C ASP A 32 -2.47 1.91 8.65
N THR A 33 -2.60 1.94 7.33
CA THR A 33 -3.71 1.28 6.66
C THR A 33 -3.23 0.50 5.45
N VAL A 34 -4.09 -0.38 4.97
CA VAL A 34 -3.84 -1.14 3.75
C VAL A 34 -4.28 -0.31 2.56
N VAL A 35 -3.49 -0.35 1.49
CA VAL A 35 -3.80 0.32 0.23
C VAL A 35 -4.01 -0.74 -0.84
N VAL A 36 -5.12 -0.67 -1.53
CA VAL A 36 -5.46 -1.58 -2.62
C VAL A 36 -5.10 -0.91 -3.94
N HIS A 37 -4.38 -1.64 -4.79
CA HIS A 37 -3.94 -1.10 -6.07
C HIS A 37 -4.72 -1.72 -7.22
N ASP A 38 -5.05 -0.90 -8.21
CA ASP A 38 -5.83 -1.32 -9.38
C ASP A 38 -5.01 -1.38 -10.66
N GLY A 39 -3.71 -1.15 -10.57
CA GLY A 39 -2.81 -1.22 -11.72
C GLY A 39 -2.70 0.08 -12.50
N SER A 40 -3.49 1.08 -12.20
CA SER A 40 -3.45 2.33 -12.98
C SER A 40 -3.52 3.60 -12.15
N THR A 41 -3.99 3.52 -10.91
CA THR A 41 -4.11 4.70 -10.04
C THR A 41 -2.84 4.87 -9.23
N ALA A 42 -2.12 5.97 -9.44
CA ALA A 42 -0.96 6.30 -8.62
C ALA A 42 -1.42 6.51 -7.17
N GLY A 43 -0.70 5.92 -6.22
CA GLY A 43 -1.06 6.00 -4.81
C GLY A 43 -2.10 5.00 -4.37
N GLY A 44 -2.78 4.33 -5.28
CA GLY A 44 -3.77 3.32 -4.96
C GLY A 44 -4.99 3.84 -4.22
N HIS A 45 -5.71 2.94 -3.56
CA HIS A 45 -6.96 3.26 -2.85
C HIS A 45 -6.80 2.82 -1.39
N PRO A 46 -6.48 3.75 -0.48
CA PRO A 46 -6.36 3.39 0.93
C PRO A 46 -7.73 3.08 1.55
N LEU A 47 -7.74 2.14 2.50
CA LEU A 47 -8.97 1.76 3.18
C LEU A 47 -9.37 2.77 4.25
N ALA A 48 -8.46 3.59 4.69
CA ALA A 48 -8.75 4.60 5.72
C ALA A 48 -8.25 5.97 5.33
#